data_ae22ca7eaff8e6145338ed5e4b4d0ccc
#
_entry.id   ae22ca7eaff8e6145338ed5e4b4d0ccc
#
_cell.length_a   1.000
_cell.length_b   1.000
_cell.length_c   1.000
_cell.angle_alpha   90.00
_cell.angle_beta   90.00
_cell.angle_gamma   90.00
#
_symmetry.space_group_name_H-M   'P 1'
#
loop_
_entity.id
_entity.type
_entity.pdbx_description
1 polymer ?
#
loop_
_entity_poly.entity_id
_entity_poly.type
_entity_poly.pdbx_seq_one_letter_code
_entity_poly.pdbx_strand_id
1 'polypeptide(L)'
;MLRLTGCVLILAAALWLQRSFRLRAVLRQRTLRALSNAFFALESAVRLTLTPLPALLKHLNCEAEATAFFEGVNARLLRGESLPLAWERAAKELPVGAREREAVSALGHALGGEEESVCAALVLASNELSRLEEELRQKERETGRITAALCLCGGAMLCILLL
;
A
#
# COMPACT_ATOMS: atom_id res chain seq x y z
N MET A 1 17.34 -34.75 -23.64
CA MET A 1 17.76 -33.34 -23.61
C MET A 1 16.54 -32.39 -23.67
N LEU A 2 15.71 -32.49 -24.73
CA LEU A 2 14.55 -31.56 -24.90
C LEU A 2 13.54 -31.56 -23.74
N ARG A 3 13.31 -32.70 -23.07
CA ARG A 3 12.38 -32.81 -21.92
C ARG A 3 12.90 -32.14 -20.68
N LEU A 4 14.21 -32.19 -20.42
CA LEU A 4 14.81 -31.51 -19.25
C LEU A 4 14.83 -30.00 -19.44
N THR A 5 15.05 -29.48 -20.63
CA THR A 5 15.01 -28.04 -20.91
C THR A 5 13.59 -27.48 -20.75
N GLY A 6 12.55 -28.22 -21.14
CA GLY A 6 11.15 -27.83 -20.94
C GLY A 6 10.78 -27.71 -19.43
N CYS A 7 11.21 -28.67 -18.60
CA CYS A 7 10.95 -28.63 -17.16
C CYS A 7 11.66 -27.46 -16.46
N VAL A 8 12.91 -27.18 -16.81
CA VAL A 8 13.66 -26.05 -16.27
C VAL A 8 12.99 -24.71 -16.64
N LEU A 9 12.50 -24.58 -17.86
CA LEU A 9 11.81 -23.37 -18.33
C LEU A 9 10.49 -23.13 -17.57
N ILE A 10 9.70 -24.18 -17.34
CA ILE A 10 8.45 -24.10 -16.59
C ILE A 10 8.70 -23.72 -15.13
N LEU A 11 9.70 -24.31 -14.49
CA LEU A 11 10.09 -23.98 -13.11
C LEU A 11 10.62 -22.54 -13.02
N ALA A 12 11.43 -22.11 -13.95
CA ALA A 12 11.94 -20.73 -14.00
C ALA A 12 10.81 -19.71 -14.18
N ALA A 13 9.85 -19.98 -15.07
CA ALA A 13 8.69 -19.13 -15.27
C ALA A 13 7.80 -19.07 -14.03
N ALA A 14 7.57 -20.19 -13.35
CA ALA A 14 6.80 -20.25 -12.11
C ALA A 14 7.46 -19.46 -10.98
N LEU A 15 8.78 -19.60 -10.81
CA LEU A 15 9.56 -18.84 -9.84
C LEU A 15 9.56 -17.32 -10.14
N TRP A 16 9.70 -16.96 -11.41
CA TRP A 16 9.68 -15.56 -11.83
C TRP A 16 8.31 -14.91 -11.56
N LEU A 17 7.24 -15.61 -11.88
CA LEU A 17 5.87 -15.18 -11.62
C LEU A 17 5.61 -15.01 -10.12
N GLN A 18 6.02 -15.99 -9.31
CA GLN A 18 5.91 -15.94 -7.85
C GLN A 18 6.68 -14.75 -7.25
N ARG A 19 7.88 -14.48 -7.76
CA ARG A 19 8.69 -13.32 -7.33
C ARG A 19 8.00 -12.00 -7.68
N SER A 20 7.41 -11.88 -8.86
CA SER A 20 6.69 -10.69 -9.29
C SER A 20 5.46 -10.38 -8.41
N PHE A 21 4.70 -11.40 -8.05
CA PHE A 21 3.56 -11.23 -7.12
C PHE A 21 4.01 -10.82 -5.72
N ARG A 22 5.06 -11.44 -5.19
CA ARG A 22 5.63 -11.08 -3.87
C ARG A 22 6.12 -9.63 -3.83
N LEU A 23 6.79 -9.15 -4.87
CA LEU A 23 7.27 -7.77 -4.92
C LEU A 23 6.13 -6.76 -4.85
N ARG A 24 5.03 -6.99 -5.57
CA ARG A 24 3.84 -6.13 -5.52
C ARG A 24 3.18 -6.13 -4.14
N ALA A 25 3.11 -7.28 -3.50
CA ALA A 25 2.54 -7.43 -2.17
C ALA A 25 3.37 -6.68 -1.12
N VAL A 26 4.70 -6.83 -1.14
CA VAL A 26 5.62 -6.10 -0.25
C VAL A 26 5.53 -4.59 -0.47
N LEU A 27 5.46 -4.13 -1.73
CA LEU A 27 5.32 -2.70 -2.03
C LEU A 27 4.01 -2.15 -1.45
N ARG A 28 2.89 -2.85 -1.67
CA ARG A 28 1.58 -2.50 -1.13
C ARG A 28 1.61 -2.39 0.40
N GLN A 29 2.21 -3.36 1.07
CA GLN A 29 2.34 -3.37 2.54
C GLN A 29 3.17 -2.19 3.04
N ARG A 30 4.32 -1.90 2.41
CA ARG A 30 5.15 -0.73 2.74
C ARG A 30 4.40 0.57 2.56
N THR A 31 3.69 0.74 1.44
CA THR A 31 2.87 1.93 1.19
C THR A 31 1.80 2.14 2.26
N LEU A 32 1.08 1.08 2.66
CA LEU A 32 0.07 1.18 3.71
C LEU A 32 0.67 1.59 5.05
N ARG A 33 1.78 0.99 5.43
CA ARG A 33 2.48 1.33 6.67
C ARG A 33 2.99 2.78 6.65
N ALA A 34 3.61 3.19 5.56
CA ALA A 34 4.11 4.55 5.39
C ALA A 34 2.99 5.59 5.48
N LEU A 35 1.83 5.32 4.84
CA LEU A 35 0.65 6.19 4.92
C LEU A 35 0.05 6.22 6.32
N SER A 36 -0.08 5.08 6.99
CA SER A 36 -0.58 5.03 8.37
C SER A 36 0.27 5.86 9.31
N ASN A 37 1.61 5.69 9.25
CA ASN A 37 2.56 6.47 10.03
C ASN A 37 2.47 7.97 9.71
N ALA A 38 2.33 8.32 8.43
CA ALA A 38 2.20 9.71 8.00
C ALA A 38 0.91 10.36 8.49
N PHE A 39 -0.21 9.63 8.50
CA PHE A 39 -1.48 10.14 9.03
C PHE A 39 -1.43 10.35 10.54
N PHE A 40 -0.76 9.47 11.26
CA PHE A 40 -0.49 9.64 12.70
C PHE A 40 0.37 10.88 12.98
N ALA A 41 1.43 11.08 12.19
CA ALA A 41 2.29 12.26 12.31
C ALA A 41 1.52 13.56 11.97
N LEU A 42 0.66 13.50 10.95
CA LEU A 42 -0.16 14.63 10.53
C LEU A 42 -1.20 14.99 11.62
N GLU A 43 -1.85 14.00 12.23
CA GLU A 43 -2.77 14.22 13.36
C GLU A 43 -2.08 14.92 14.52
N SER A 44 -0.91 14.41 14.91
CA SER A 44 -0.12 15.03 15.99
C SER A 44 0.30 16.46 15.64
N ALA A 45 0.67 16.72 14.38
CA ALA A 45 1.05 18.06 13.93
C ALA A 45 -0.14 19.02 13.95
N VAL A 46 -1.32 18.59 13.48
CA VAL A 46 -2.56 19.41 13.51
C VAL A 46 -2.90 19.82 14.95
N ARG A 47 -2.88 18.87 15.89
CA ARG A 47 -3.17 19.15 17.32
C ARG A 47 -2.18 20.12 17.96
N LEU A 48 -0.91 20.09 17.56
CA LEU A 48 0.14 20.86 18.24
C LEU A 48 0.35 22.27 17.66
N THR A 49 0.10 22.46 16.36
CA THR A 49 0.61 23.66 15.67
C THR A 49 -0.47 24.65 15.25
N LEU A 50 -1.76 24.31 15.30
CA LEU A 50 -2.87 25.15 14.78
C LEU A 50 -2.60 25.67 13.35
N THR A 51 -1.72 24.97 12.61
CA THR A 51 -1.27 25.39 11.28
C THR A 51 -2.22 24.82 10.23
N PRO A 52 -2.59 25.58 9.19
CA PRO A 52 -3.45 25.07 8.12
C PRO A 52 -2.87 23.81 7.49
N LEU A 53 -3.70 22.79 7.29
CA LEU A 53 -3.31 21.48 6.77
C LEU A 53 -2.46 21.52 5.49
N PRO A 54 -2.74 22.41 4.49
CA PRO A 54 -1.91 22.52 3.29
C PRO A 54 -0.47 22.95 3.56
N ALA A 55 -0.23 23.71 4.62
CA ALA A 55 1.13 24.11 5.02
C ALA A 55 1.86 22.94 5.68
N LEU A 56 1.17 22.15 6.51
CA LEU A 56 1.73 20.96 7.14
C LEU A 56 2.14 19.91 6.11
N LEU A 57 1.34 19.70 5.06
CA LEU A 57 1.63 18.74 4.00
C LEU A 57 2.95 19.01 3.26
N LYS A 58 3.40 20.26 3.20
CA LYS A 58 4.66 20.64 2.54
C LYS A 58 5.91 20.26 3.35
N HIS A 59 5.77 20.17 4.67
CA HIS A 59 6.89 19.95 5.60
C HIS A 59 6.83 18.57 6.27
N LEU A 60 5.90 17.72 5.83
CA LEU A 60 5.74 16.39 6.39
C LEU A 60 6.92 15.50 5.96
N ASN A 61 7.74 15.12 6.94
CA ASN A 61 8.84 14.20 6.71
C ASN A 61 8.30 12.76 6.81
N CYS A 62 8.12 12.10 5.67
CA CYS A 62 7.53 10.77 5.56
C CYS A 62 8.49 9.79 4.90
N GLU A 63 8.17 8.49 5.02
CA GLU A 63 8.81 7.44 4.24
C GLU A 63 8.57 7.67 2.73
N ALA A 64 9.50 7.22 1.88
CA ALA A 64 9.50 7.49 0.44
C ALA A 64 8.18 7.12 -0.26
N GLU A 65 7.54 6.04 0.18
CA GLU A 65 6.27 5.56 -0.37
C GLU A 65 5.10 6.50 -0.07
N ALA A 66 5.09 7.17 1.08
CA ALA A 66 4.09 8.18 1.43
C ALA A 66 4.42 9.55 0.83
N THR A 67 5.70 9.89 0.69
CA THR A 67 6.17 11.15 0.11
C THR A 67 5.61 11.35 -1.29
N ALA A 68 5.65 10.33 -2.15
CA ALA A 68 5.11 10.41 -3.51
C ALA A 68 3.61 10.76 -3.54
N PHE A 69 2.84 10.25 -2.58
CA PHE A 69 1.42 10.59 -2.44
C PHE A 69 1.22 12.06 -2.07
N PHE A 70 1.92 12.55 -1.05
CA PHE A 70 1.78 13.95 -0.60
C PHE A 70 2.34 14.94 -1.61
N GLU A 71 3.40 14.62 -2.32
CA GLU A 71 3.89 15.41 -3.45
C GLU A 71 2.84 15.50 -4.56
N GLY A 72 2.17 14.39 -4.86
CA GLY A 72 1.06 14.34 -5.80
C GLY A 72 -0.11 15.24 -5.37
N VAL A 73 -0.46 15.27 -4.10
CA VAL A 73 -1.48 16.19 -3.54
C VAL A 73 -1.01 17.64 -3.67
N ASN A 74 0.20 17.95 -3.21
CA ASN A 74 0.75 19.30 -3.26
C ASN A 74 0.84 19.86 -4.68
N ALA A 75 1.28 19.06 -5.65
CA ALA A 75 1.35 19.44 -7.05
C ALA A 75 -0.02 19.82 -7.63
N ARG A 76 -1.10 19.19 -7.16
CA ARG A 76 -2.48 19.51 -7.57
C ARG A 76 -3.01 20.76 -6.87
N LEU A 77 -2.71 20.93 -5.58
CA LEU A 77 -3.03 22.15 -4.85
C LEU A 77 -2.39 23.38 -5.48
N LEU A 78 -1.13 23.27 -5.94
CA LEU A 78 -0.43 24.35 -6.65
C LEU A 78 -1.08 24.70 -7.99
N ARG A 79 -1.82 23.77 -8.60
CA ARG A 79 -2.62 23.99 -9.82
C ARG A 79 -4.00 24.60 -9.54
N GLY A 80 -4.33 24.86 -8.27
CA GLY A 80 -5.59 25.45 -7.85
C GLY A 80 -6.72 24.43 -7.64
N GLU A 81 -6.43 23.15 -7.60
CA GLU A 81 -7.43 22.13 -7.22
C GLU A 81 -7.79 22.25 -5.73
N SER A 82 -9.03 21.99 -5.38
CA SER A 82 -9.42 21.90 -3.96
C SER A 82 -8.77 20.70 -3.27
N LEU A 83 -8.51 20.82 -1.97
CA LEU A 83 -7.86 19.75 -1.18
C LEU A 83 -8.57 18.39 -1.30
N PRO A 84 -9.91 18.28 -1.18
CA PRO A 84 -10.58 16.98 -1.33
C PRO A 84 -10.38 16.36 -2.71
N LEU A 85 -10.43 17.16 -3.78
CA LEU A 85 -10.27 16.69 -5.15
C LEU A 85 -8.82 16.27 -5.44
N ALA A 86 -7.85 17.07 -4.99
CA ALA A 86 -6.43 16.76 -5.10
C ALA A 86 -6.08 15.46 -4.39
N TRP A 87 -6.64 15.26 -3.20
CA TRP A 87 -6.48 14.07 -2.38
C TRP A 87 -7.08 12.82 -3.03
N GLU A 88 -8.32 12.89 -3.48
CA GLU A 88 -9.00 11.79 -4.18
C GLU A 88 -8.23 11.33 -5.42
N ARG A 89 -7.77 12.28 -6.23
CA ARG A 89 -6.98 11.98 -7.42
C ARG A 89 -5.64 11.34 -7.10
N ALA A 90 -4.94 11.83 -6.07
CA ALA A 90 -3.71 11.23 -5.61
C ALA A 90 -3.94 9.82 -5.05
N ALA A 91 -5.03 9.60 -4.31
CA ALA A 91 -5.40 8.29 -3.79
C ALA A 91 -5.63 7.24 -4.90
N LYS A 92 -6.17 7.66 -6.06
CA LYS A 92 -6.38 6.78 -7.22
C LYS A 92 -5.06 6.26 -7.84
N GLU A 93 -3.97 7.00 -7.69
CA GLU A 93 -2.65 6.65 -8.23
C GLU A 93 -1.84 5.74 -7.29
N LEU A 94 -2.30 5.54 -6.06
CA LEU A 94 -1.60 4.69 -5.09
C LEU A 94 -1.51 3.23 -5.56
N PRO A 95 -0.36 2.57 -5.39
CA PRO A 95 -0.15 1.16 -5.73
C PRO A 95 -0.74 0.21 -4.68
N VAL A 96 -1.98 0.47 -4.26
CA VAL A 96 -2.71 -0.27 -3.23
C VAL A 96 -4.00 -0.86 -3.78
N GLY A 97 -4.68 -1.70 -3.01
CA GLY A 97 -5.95 -2.30 -3.43
C GLY A 97 -7.13 -1.33 -3.42
N ALA A 98 -8.29 -1.78 -3.88
CA ALA A 98 -9.48 -0.95 -3.97
C ALA A 98 -9.97 -0.48 -2.59
N ARG A 99 -10.00 -1.38 -1.60
CA ARG A 99 -10.45 -1.07 -0.23
C ARG A 99 -9.55 -0.04 0.46
N GLU A 100 -8.25 -0.21 0.33
CA GLU A 100 -7.28 0.72 0.93
C GLU A 100 -7.34 2.09 0.25
N ARG A 101 -7.52 2.10 -1.07
CA ARG A 101 -7.67 3.33 -1.85
C ARG A 101 -8.94 4.08 -1.44
N GLU A 102 -10.03 3.35 -1.20
CA GLU A 102 -11.28 3.91 -0.71
C GLU A 102 -11.13 4.53 0.68
N ALA A 103 -10.45 3.84 1.61
CA ALA A 103 -10.17 4.35 2.94
C ALA A 103 -9.34 5.65 2.90
N VAL A 104 -8.30 5.71 2.05
CA VAL A 104 -7.51 6.92 1.86
C VAL A 104 -8.33 8.04 1.20
N SER A 105 -9.16 7.72 0.21
CA SER A 105 -10.01 8.69 -0.48
C SER A 105 -11.07 9.29 0.44
N ALA A 106 -11.71 8.46 1.28
CA ALA A 106 -12.72 8.90 2.25
C ALA A 106 -12.18 9.96 3.23
N LEU A 107 -10.90 9.81 3.64
CA LEU A 107 -10.24 10.82 4.48
C LEU A 107 -10.22 12.20 3.81
N GLY A 108 -10.02 12.28 2.50
CA GLY A 108 -9.95 13.55 1.76
C GLY A 108 -11.18 14.43 1.92
N HIS A 109 -12.36 13.83 2.04
CA HIS A 109 -13.61 14.56 2.28
C HIS A 109 -13.70 15.15 3.70
N ALA A 110 -13.10 14.49 4.67
CA ALA A 110 -13.10 14.97 6.07
C ALA A 110 -12.06 16.07 6.32
N LEU A 111 -11.03 16.20 5.47
CA LEU A 111 -9.95 17.18 5.64
C LEU A 111 -10.39 18.66 5.44
N GLY A 112 -11.59 18.90 4.96
CA GLY A 112 -12.18 20.24 4.84
C GLY A 112 -13.02 20.66 6.04
N GLY A 113 -13.15 19.83 7.07
CA GLY A 113 -13.93 20.06 8.27
C GLY A 113 -13.22 20.86 9.36
N GLU A 114 -13.84 20.94 10.53
CA GLU A 114 -13.25 21.51 11.73
C GLU A 114 -12.08 20.65 12.23
N GLU A 115 -11.14 21.26 12.95
CA GLU A 115 -9.90 20.62 13.40
C GLU A 115 -10.13 19.29 14.15
N GLU A 116 -11.12 19.28 15.04
CA GLU A 116 -11.47 18.07 15.82
C GLU A 116 -11.95 16.93 14.90
N SER A 117 -12.77 17.28 13.91
CA SER A 117 -13.24 16.33 12.88
C SER A 117 -12.12 15.80 12.03
N VAL A 118 -11.17 16.65 11.63
CA VAL A 118 -9.97 16.28 10.86
C VAL A 118 -9.08 15.32 11.66
N CYS A 119 -8.81 15.62 12.92
CA CYS A 119 -8.03 14.75 13.80
C CYS A 119 -8.71 13.39 14.00
N ALA A 120 -10.01 13.37 14.26
CA ALA A 120 -10.76 12.12 14.39
C ALA A 120 -10.71 11.28 13.10
N ALA A 121 -10.86 11.92 11.94
CA ALA A 121 -10.78 11.26 10.64
C ALA A 121 -9.37 10.70 10.35
N LEU A 122 -8.30 11.43 10.70
CA LEU A 122 -6.93 10.98 10.58
C LEU A 122 -6.63 9.75 11.43
N VAL A 123 -7.09 9.75 12.69
CA VAL A 123 -6.94 8.60 13.60
C VAL A 123 -7.72 7.39 13.05
N LEU A 124 -8.95 7.60 12.60
CA LEU A 124 -9.76 6.53 12.04
C LEU A 124 -9.09 5.92 10.79
N ALA A 125 -8.62 6.76 9.87
CA ALA A 125 -7.95 6.31 8.66
C ALA A 125 -6.63 5.58 8.96
N SER A 126 -5.82 6.08 9.90
CA SER A 126 -4.57 5.43 10.28
C SER A 126 -4.81 4.05 10.90
N ASN A 127 -5.83 3.92 11.76
CA ASN A 127 -6.20 2.64 12.36
C ASN A 127 -6.73 1.65 11.32
N GLU A 128 -7.57 2.12 10.38
CA GLU A 128 -8.10 1.27 9.31
C GLU A 128 -6.98 0.79 8.36
N LEU A 129 -6.03 1.67 8.01
CA LEU A 129 -4.88 1.27 7.19
C LEU A 129 -3.97 0.27 7.91
N SER A 130 -3.74 0.45 9.21
CA SER A 130 -2.97 -0.49 10.03
C SER A 130 -3.66 -1.86 10.11
N ARG A 131 -4.98 -1.87 10.23
CA ARG A 131 -5.77 -3.10 10.21
C ARG A 131 -5.67 -3.82 8.86
N LEU A 132 -5.81 -3.07 7.77
CA LEU A 132 -5.69 -3.62 6.41
C LEU A 132 -4.27 -4.13 6.12
N GLU A 133 -3.23 -3.46 6.64
CA GLU A 133 -1.85 -3.96 6.58
C GLU A 133 -1.72 -5.32 7.27
N GLU A 134 -2.24 -5.46 8.49
CA GLU A 134 -2.14 -6.73 9.23
C GLU A 134 -2.95 -7.85 8.57
N GLU A 135 -4.15 -7.56 8.04
CA GLU A 135 -4.95 -8.53 7.26
C GLU A 135 -4.16 -9.02 6.03
N LEU A 136 -3.49 -8.11 5.31
CA LEU A 136 -2.65 -8.47 4.17
C LEU A 136 -1.48 -9.35 4.59
N ARG A 137 -0.79 -8.96 5.66
CA ARG A 137 0.35 -9.70 6.20
C ARG A 137 -0.03 -11.12 6.60
N GLN A 138 -1.19 -11.29 7.20
CA GLN A 138 -1.72 -12.59 7.59
C GLN A 138 -2.05 -13.46 6.39
N LYS A 139 -2.74 -12.90 5.39
CA LYS A 139 -3.03 -13.58 4.12
C LYS A 139 -1.77 -13.99 3.36
N GLU A 140 -0.75 -13.15 3.34
CA GLU A 140 0.53 -13.48 2.70
C GLU A 140 1.25 -14.63 3.39
N ARG A 141 1.23 -14.68 4.72
CA ARG A 141 1.80 -15.80 5.48
C ARG A 141 1.09 -17.12 5.16
N GLU A 142 -0.24 -17.11 5.12
CA GLU A 142 -1.05 -18.29 4.80
C GLU A 142 -0.84 -18.73 3.36
N THR A 143 -0.97 -17.82 2.41
CA THR A 143 -0.78 -18.10 0.99
C THR A 143 0.65 -18.54 0.68
N GLY A 144 1.65 -17.94 1.32
CA GLY A 144 3.06 -18.31 1.16
C GLY A 144 3.34 -19.76 1.60
N ARG A 145 2.74 -20.20 2.68
CA ARG A 145 2.86 -21.61 3.17
C ARG A 145 2.20 -22.61 2.21
N ILE A 146 1.01 -22.29 1.72
CA ILE A 146 0.27 -23.15 0.77
C ILE A 146 1.02 -23.22 -0.57
N THR A 147 1.49 -22.09 -1.07
CA THR A 147 2.23 -22.05 -2.35
C THR A 147 3.56 -22.79 -2.26
N ALA A 148 4.28 -22.68 -1.15
CA ALA A 148 5.51 -23.43 -0.92
C ALA A 148 5.27 -24.94 -0.88
N ALA A 149 4.20 -25.39 -0.20
CA ALA A 149 3.82 -26.79 -0.14
C ALA A 149 3.43 -27.32 -1.54
N LEU A 150 2.63 -26.57 -2.29
CA LEU A 150 2.23 -26.93 -3.66
C LEU A 150 3.43 -27.01 -4.62
N CYS A 151 4.37 -26.07 -4.53
CA CYS A 151 5.58 -26.11 -5.34
C CYS A 151 6.47 -27.32 -5.01
N LEU A 152 6.59 -27.68 -3.73
CA LEU A 152 7.35 -28.86 -3.28
C LEU A 152 6.70 -30.16 -3.75
N CYS A 153 5.39 -30.31 -3.55
CA CYS A 153 4.65 -31.50 -3.98
C CYS A 153 4.60 -31.62 -5.51
N GLY A 154 4.35 -30.52 -6.21
CA GLY A 154 4.33 -30.50 -7.68
C GLY A 154 5.70 -30.79 -8.29
N GLY A 155 6.78 -30.23 -7.72
CA GLY A 155 8.14 -30.52 -8.12
C GLY A 155 8.53 -31.99 -7.89
N ALA A 156 8.17 -32.56 -6.73
CA ALA A 156 8.43 -33.98 -6.43
C ALA A 156 7.65 -34.89 -7.37
N MET A 157 6.39 -34.60 -7.67
CA MET A 157 5.56 -35.37 -8.58
C MET A 157 6.08 -35.35 -10.01
N LEU A 158 6.58 -34.18 -10.48
CA LEU A 158 7.24 -34.03 -11.77
C LEU A 158 8.55 -34.83 -11.86
N CYS A 159 9.36 -34.84 -10.79
CA CYS A 159 10.57 -35.65 -10.73
C CYS A 159 10.28 -37.17 -10.83
N ILE A 160 9.24 -37.63 -10.14
CA ILE A 160 8.84 -39.06 -10.16
C ILE A 160 8.31 -39.46 -11.56
N LEU A 161 7.60 -38.58 -12.23
CA LEU A 161 7.00 -38.82 -13.56
C LEU A 161 8.04 -38.81 -14.70
N LEU A 162 9.23 -38.23 -14.44
CA LEU A 162 10.33 -38.11 -15.39
C LEU A 162 11.42 -39.20 -15.22
N LEU A 163 11.42 -39.88 -14.05
CA LEU A 163 12.28 -41.02 -13.77
C LEU A 163 11.72 -42.28 -14.41
#